data_341899f7dab21fe0b120f5b91ce0e04a
#
_entry.id   341899f7dab21fe0b120f5b91ce0e04a
#
_cell.length_a   1.000
_cell.length_b   1.000
_cell.length_c   1.000
_cell.angle_alpha   90.00
_cell.angle_beta   90.00
_cell.angle_gamma   90.00
#
_symmetry.space_group_name_H-M   'P 1'
#
loop_
_entity.id
_entity.type
_entity.pdbx_description
1 polymer ?
#
loop_
_entity_poly.entity_id
_entity_poly.type
_entity_poly.pdbx_seq_one_letter_code
_entity_poly.pdbx_strand_id
1 'polypeptide(L)'
;KSGWNRVGAFDPKERSHALDVFGYAMQWILPTFSFHQVAHSSDMKVLEVGAKTLNKAMAGFCSHDDRLKAIGYLPLKLGPVKAMEIMQEGLDQGCYSFMIDTNEPNDQNKSFTHPDFDPIWKKFTEVGSPFVVHVAVNGHYKAVPESFKNNGKTELELGGDAPAGELGIMTINSSAELFLSAMIFDGVFERHPQLKGISMEHGAFWLPSWLKALDYTASLFKRKREFTELPSEVAKKHIKVSPFAGEPLGWIIENVGPNMLVYASDYPHPEGTSDPIGKFEATMKNCDQETMDAFYHGNMEELMGIKI
;
A
#
# COMPACT_ATOMS: atom_id res chain seq x y z
N LYS A 1 -19.57 12.87 -10.23
CA LYS A 1 -19.43 14.30 -10.57
C LYS A 1 -18.05 14.66 -11.11
N SER A 2 -17.14 13.71 -11.27
CA SER A 2 -15.75 13.94 -11.70
C SER A 2 -15.60 14.05 -13.23
N GLY A 3 -16.61 13.65 -14.00
CA GLY A 3 -16.69 13.89 -15.44
C GLY A 3 -15.38 13.65 -16.20
N TRP A 4 -14.99 14.61 -17.02
CA TRP A 4 -13.77 14.60 -17.83
C TRP A 4 -12.46 14.54 -17.02
N ASN A 5 -12.47 14.93 -15.74
CA ASN A 5 -11.30 14.86 -14.87
C ASN A 5 -10.79 13.44 -14.64
N ARG A 6 -11.58 12.42 -15.02
CA ARG A 6 -11.21 11.00 -14.88
C ARG A 6 -10.67 10.36 -16.15
N VAL A 7 -10.56 11.09 -17.25
CA VAL A 7 -10.11 10.50 -18.53
C VAL A 7 -8.74 9.84 -18.38
N GLY A 8 -7.85 10.42 -17.59
CA GLY A 8 -6.55 9.83 -17.24
C GLY A 8 -6.59 8.50 -16.47
N ALA A 9 -7.78 8.02 -16.03
CA ALA A 9 -7.93 6.64 -15.53
C ALA A 9 -7.98 5.59 -16.64
N PHE A 10 -8.31 5.98 -17.88
CA PHE A 10 -8.56 5.09 -19.01
C PHE A 10 -7.69 5.38 -20.23
N ASP A 11 -7.22 6.61 -20.36
CA ASP A 11 -6.37 7.07 -21.46
C ASP A 11 -4.96 7.39 -20.92
N PRO A 12 -3.92 6.65 -21.35
CA PRO A 12 -2.56 6.88 -20.89
C PRO A 12 -1.98 8.22 -21.34
N LYS A 13 -2.46 8.81 -22.47
CA LYS A 13 -2.02 10.14 -22.90
C LYS A 13 -2.54 11.23 -21.95
N GLU A 14 -3.80 11.13 -21.56
CA GLU A 14 -4.40 12.03 -20.58
C GLU A 14 -3.74 11.85 -19.20
N ARG A 15 -3.28 10.64 -18.87
CA ARG A 15 -2.51 10.40 -17.65
C ARG A 15 -1.15 11.09 -17.69
N SER A 16 -0.42 11.00 -18.80
CA SER A 16 0.84 11.73 -18.99
C SER A 16 0.64 13.24 -18.95
N HIS A 17 -0.43 13.75 -19.58
CA HIS A 17 -0.79 15.17 -19.48
C HIS A 17 -1.10 15.58 -18.03
N ALA A 18 -1.78 14.74 -17.26
CA ALA A 18 -2.02 15.02 -15.85
C ALA A 18 -0.73 15.14 -15.04
N LEU A 19 0.30 14.31 -15.31
CA LEU A 19 1.63 14.46 -14.69
C LEU A 19 2.23 15.86 -14.96
N ASP A 20 2.13 16.32 -16.21
CA ASP A 20 2.65 17.64 -16.59
C ASP A 20 1.90 18.77 -15.87
N VAL A 21 0.56 18.68 -15.80
CA VAL A 21 -0.29 19.66 -15.12
C VAL A 21 -0.04 19.72 -13.61
N PHE A 22 0.14 18.57 -12.95
CA PHE A 22 0.42 18.50 -11.51
C PHE A 22 1.90 18.72 -11.17
N GLY A 23 2.79 18.70 -12.17
CA GLY A 23 4.24 18.79 -11.94
C GLY A 23 4.84 17.54 -11.32
N TYR A 24 4.28 16.36 -11.60
CA TYR A 24 4.79 15.10 -11.07
C TYR A 24 5.91 14.55 -11.94
N ALA A 25 7.04 14.26 -11.33
CA ALA A 25 8.17 13.62 -12.01
C ALA A 25 7.90 12.15 -12.35
N MET A 26 7.09 11.46 -11.53
CA MET A 26 6.73 10.05 -11.69
C MET A 26 5.43 9.74 -10.96
N GLN A 27 4.73 8.70 -11.39
CA GLN A 27 3.53 8.21 -10.70
C GLN A 27 3.44 6.68 -10.73
N TRP A 28 3.13 6.07 -9.59
CA TRP A 28 2.68 4.70 -9.52
C TRP A 28 1.20 4.62 -9.87
N ILE A 29 0.85 3.71 -10.75
CA ILE A 29 -0.51 3.49 -11.22
C ILE A 29 -1.00 2.16 -10.68
N LEU A 30 -2.02 2.23 -9.84
CA LEU A 30 -2.66 1.08 -9.22
C LEU A 30 -3.97 0.76 -9.97
N PRO A 31 -4.34 -0.52 -10.12
CA PRO A 31 -5.65 -0.88 -10.64
C PRO A 31 -6.75 -0.57 -9.62
N THR A 32 -7.95 -0.23 -10.11
CA THR A 32 -9.11 0.11 -9.28
C THR A 32 -10.22 -0.95 -9.36
N PHE A 33 -11.43 -0.60 -9.81
CA PHE A 33 -12.59 -1.49 -9.82
C PHE A 33 -12.38 -2.87 -10.48
N SER A 34 -11.58 -2.96 -11.54
CA SER A 34 -11.24 -4.24 -12.16
C SER A 34 -10.43 -5.15 -11.22
N PHE A 35 -9.63 -4.55 -10.35
CA PHE A 35 -8.91 -5.26 -9.31
C PHE A 35 -9.85 -5.96 -8.32
N HIS A 36 -10.89 -5.28 -7.82
CA HIS A 36 -11.85 -5.87 -6.88
C HIS A 36 -12.51 -7.14 -7.43
N GLN A 37 -12.88 -7.14 -8.72
CA GLN A 37 -13.49 -8.30 -9.35
C GLN A 37 -12.55 -9.51 -9.41
N VAL A 38 -11.25 -9.28 -9.56
CA VAL A 38 -10.23 -10.34 -9.58
C VAL A 38 -9.88 -10.79 -8.17
N ALA A 39 -9.50 -9.85 -7.31
CA ALA A 39 -8.95 -10.13 -5.97
C ALA A 39 -9.97 -10.82 -5.03
N HIS A 40 -11.25 -10.49 -5.18
CA HIS A 40 -12.32 -11.06 -4.36
C HIS A 40 -12.97 -12.31 -4.97
N SER A 41 -12.43 -12.84 -6.09
CA SER A 41 -12.93 -14.09 -6.66
C SER A 41 -12.67 -15.27 -5.73
N SER A 42 -13.70 -16.08 -5.50
CA SER A 42 -13.57 -17.38 -4.82
C SER A 42 -13.10 -18.49 -5.77
N ASP A 43 -13.17 -18.27 -7.08
CA ASP A 43 -12.66 -19.20 -8.08
C ASP A 43 -11.16 -18.96 -8.31
N MET A 44 -10.33 -19.90 -7.88
CA MET A 44 -8.87 -19.81 -7.98
C MET A 44 -8.37 -19.69 -9.42
N LYS A 45 -9.10 -20.23 -10.39
CA LYS A 45 -8.73 -20.10 -11.81
C LYS A 45 -9.03 -18.69 -12.32
N VAL A 46 -10.16 -18.14 -11.94
CA VAL A 46 -10.50 -16.73 -12.25
C VAL A 46 -9.48 -15.80 -11.60
N LEU A 47 -9.10 -16.06 -10.37
CA LEU A 47 -8.08 -15.27 -9.66
C LEU A 47 -6.73 -15.32 -10.39
N GLU A 48 -6.26 -16.51 -10.77
CA GLU A 48 -4.97 -16.69 -11.47
C GLU A 48 -4.96 -15.99 -12.83
N VAL A 49 -5.95 -16.30 -13.69
CA VAL A 49 -6.04 -15.72 -15.05
C VAL A 49 -6.34 -14.23 -14.99
N GLY A 50 -7.19 -13.82 -14.05
CA GLY A 50 -7.54 -12.42 -13.83
C GLY A 50 -6.33 -11.59 -13.40
N ALA A 51 -5.53 -12.08 -12.45
CA ALA A 51 -4.32 -11.38 -12.01
C ALA A 51 -3.31 -11.21 -13.17
N LYS A 52 -3.03 -12.26 -13.94
CA LYS A 52 -2.15 -12.18 -15.12
C LYS A 52 -2.67 -11.19 -16.15
N THR A 53 -3.98 -11.21 -16.43
CA THR A 53 -4.60 -10.29 -17.40
C THR A 53 -4.56 -8.85 -16.92
N LEU A 54 -4.84 -8.63 -15.63
CA LEU A 54 -4.77 -7.32 -15.00
C LEU A 54 -3.35 -6.74 -15.05
N ASN A 55 -2.35 -7.55 -14.68
CA ASN A 55 -0.95 -7.14 -14.70
C ASN A 55 -0.50 -6.73 -16.10
N LYS A 56 -0.88 -7.51 -17.12
CA LYS A 56 -0.63 -7.18 -18.53
C LYS A 56 -1.29 -5.87 -18.96
N ALA A 57 -2.53 -5.65 -18.54
CA ALA A 57 -3.25 -4.42 -18.86
C ALA A 57 -2.61 -3.19 -18.19
N MET A 58 -2.20 -3.31 -16.92
CA MET A 58 -1.50 -2.24 -16.19
C MET A 58 -0.14 -1.91 -16.82
N ALA A 59 0.65 -2.92 -17.14
CA ALA A 59 1.93 -2.74 -17.85
C ALA A 59 1.72 -2.08 -19.22
N GLY A 60 0.71 -2.51 -19.98
CA GLY A 60 0.35 -1.92 -21.28
C GLY A 60 -0.08 -0.46 -21.18
N PHE A 61 -0.87 -0.10 -20.16
CA PHE A 61 -1.25 1.28 -19.92
C PHE A 61 -0.03 2.17 -19.59
N CYS A 62 0.84 1.70 -18.71
CA CYS A 62 2.00 2.46 -18.25
C CYS A 62 3.13 2.53 -19.29
N SER A 63 3.17 1.62 -20.27
CA SER A 63 4.21 1.62 -21.32
C SER A 63 4.16 2.85 -22.24
N HIS A 64 3.12 3.68 -22.11
CA HIS A 64 2.97 4.92 -22.89
C HIS A 64 3.97 6.03 -22.46
N ASP A 65 4.35 6.05 -21.20
CA ASP A 65 5.23 7.08 -20.64
C ASP A 65 6.08 6.45 -19.52
N ASP A 66 7.40 6.58 -19.60
CA ASP A 66 8.34 6.00 -18.64
C ASP A 66 8.18 6.50 -17.20
N ARG A 67 7.51 7.64 -17.03
CA ARG A 67 7.15 8.19 -15.71
C ARG A 67 6.00 7.44 -15.04
N LEU A 68 5.24 6.64 -15.78
CA LEU A 68 4.15 5.81 -15.26
C LEU A 68 4.71 4.44 -14.87
N LYS A 69 4.58 4.07 -13.61
CA LYS A 69 5.04 2.78 -13.09
C LYS A 69 3.84 1.88 -12.76
N ALA A 70 3.70 0.79 -13.47
CA ALA A 70 2.61 -0.15 -13.28
C ALA A 70 2.76 -0.91 -11.97
N ILE A 71 1.77 -0.81 -11.09
CA ILE A 71 1.64 -1.67 -9.92
C ILE A 71 0.63 -2.76 -10.26
N GLY A 72 1.10 -4.00 -10.34
CA GLY A 72 0.27 -5.16 -10.61
C GLY A 72 -0.40 -5.70 -9.34
N TYR A 73 -1.01 -6.88 -9.47
CA TYR A 73 -1.56 -7.62 -8.34
C TYR A 73 -0.93 -9.01 -8.26
N LEU A 74 -0.51 -9.38 -7.06
CA LEU A 74 0.11 -10.66 -6.75
C LEU A 74 -0.72 -11.41 -5.71
N PRO A 75 -1.59 -12.35 -6.13
CA PRO A 75 -2.44 -13.12 -5.22
C PRO A 75 -1.63 -14.17 -4.45
N LEU A 76 -1.16 -13.83 -3.24
CA LEU A 76 -0.41 -14.74 -2.37
C LEU A 76 -1.24 -15.95 -1.92
N LYS A 77 -2.57 -15.81 -1.88
CA LYS A 77 -3.49 -16.91 -1.54
C LYS A 77 -3.46 -18.08 -2.52
N LEU A 78 -2.93 -17.90 -3.73
CA LEU A 78 -2.67 -19.02 -4.65
C LEU A 78 -1.48 -19.90 -4.25
N GLY A 79 -0.77 -19.53 -3.18
CA GLY A 79 0.44 -20.18 -2.72
C GLY A 79 1.72 -19.69 -3.41
N PRO A 80 2.89 -19.97 -2.83
CA PRO A 80 4.14 -19.35 -3.25
C PRO A 80 4.58 -19.69 -4.67
N VAL A 81 4.29 -20.91 -5.14
CA VAL A 81 4.70 -21.34 -6.50
C VAL A 81 3.95 -20.55 -7.58
N LYS A 82 2.62 -20.53 -7.51
CA LYS A 82 1.80 -19.80 -8.49
C LYS A 82 2.00 -18.29 -8.38
N ALA A 83 2.13 -17.76 -7.17
CA ALA A 83 2.44 -16.36 -6.97
C ALA A 83 3.78 -15.99 -7.62
N MET A 84 4.82 -16.82 -7.50
CA MET A 84 6.10 -16.59 -8.17
C MET A 84 5.97 -16.57 -9.70
N GLU A 85 5.19 -17.48 -10.29
CA GLU A 85 4.94 -17.51 -11.74
C GLU A 85 4.25 -16.21 -12.20
N ILE A 86 3.22 -15.77 -11.47
CA ILE A 86 2.50 -14.53 -11.78
C ILE A 86 3.40 -13.30 -11.63
N MET A 87 4.22 -13.28 -10.57
CA MET A 87 5.19 -12.20 -10.35
C MET A 87 6.19 -12.10 -11.49
N GLN A 88 6.80 -13.23 -11.89
CA GLN A 88 7.77 -13.24 -12.97
C GLN A 88 7.13 -12.79 -14.30
N GLU A 89 5.95 -13.32 -14.64
CA GLU A 89 5.22 -12.92 -15.85
C GLU A 89 4.89 -11.42 -15.85
N GLY A 90 4.44 -10.88 -14.71
CA GLY A 90 4.14 -9.45 -14.56
C GLY A 90 5.39 -8.57 -14.72
N LEU A 91 6.53 -8.96 -14.13
CA LEU A 91 7.81 -8.28 -14.29
C LEU A 91 8.26 -8.26 -15.76
N ASP A 92 8.16 -9.42 -16.45
CA ASP A 92 8.52 -9.55 -17.87
C ASP A 92 7.63 -8.68 -18.77
N GLN A 93 6.39 -8.41 -18.35
CA GLN A 93 5.45 -7.52 -19.04
C GLN A 93 5.66 -6.03 -18.75
N GLY A 94 6.44 -5.68 -17.71
CA GLY A 94 6.74 -4.30 -17.36
C GLY A 94 6.07 -3.78 -16.08
N CYS A 95 5.49 -4.65 -15.24
CA CYS A 95 5.08 -4.24 -13.90
C CYS A 95 6.32 -3.85 -13.09
N TYR A 96 6.24 -2.72 -12.40
CA TYR A 96 7.31 -2.25 -11.51
C TYR A 96 7.25 -2.94 -10.15
N SER A 97 6.06 -3.09 -9.60
CA SER A 97 5.80 -3.77 -8.34
C SER A 97 4.39 -4.34 -8.29
N PHE A 98 3.99 -4.88 -7.12
CA PHE A 98 2.71 -5.56 -6.96
C PHE A 98 2.05 -5.23 -5.63
N MET A 99 0.73 -5.01 -5.68
CA MET A 99 -0.13 -5.15 -4.51
C MET A 99 -0.21 -6.63 -4.14
N ILE A 100 -0.16 -6.91 -2.83
CA ILE A 100 -0.20 -8.27 -2.28
C ILE A 100 -1.40 -8.47 -1.37
N ASP A 101 -1.87 -9.71 -1.25
CA ASP A 101 -2.84 -10.07 -0.21
C ASP A 101 -2.23 -9.90 1.19
N THR A 102 -3.04 -9.48 2.15
CA THR A 102 -2.58 -9.26 3.53
C THR A 102 -3.12 -10.31 4.51
N ASN A 103 -4.40 -10.65 4.42
CA ASN A 103 -5.10 -11.46 5.42
C ASN A 103 -5.86 -12.64 4.82
N GLU A 104 -5.64 -12.95 3.54
CA GLU A 104 -6.28 -14.08 2.89
C GLU A 104 -5.58 -15.40 3.24
N PRO A 105 -6.32 -16.42 3.69
CA PRO A 105 -5.74 -17.73 3.85
C PRO A 105 -5.49 -18.39 2.49
N ASN A 106 -4.40 -19.14 2.38
CA ASN A 106 -4.18 -20.07 1.27
C ASN A 106 -4.70 -21.46 1.62
N ASP A 107 -4.69 -22.39 0.67
CA ASP A 107 -5.16 -23.77 0.84
C ASP A 107 -4.51 -24.50 2.02
N GLN A 108 -3.29 -24.10 2.42
CA GLN A 108 -2.56 -24.66 3.55
C GLN A 108 -2.81 -23.92 4.86
N ASN A 109 -3.62 -22.87 4.84
CA ASN A 109 -3.86 -21.97 5.96
C ASN A 109 -2.57 -21.45 6.63
N LYS A 110 -1.54 -21.18 5.80
CA LYS A 110 -0.26 -20.62 6.24
C LYS A 110 -0.29 -19.11 6.19
N SER A 111 0.32 -18.45 7.18
CA SER A 111 0.62 -17.02 7.11
C SER A 111 1.51 -16.72 5.90
N PHE A 112 1.36 -15.55 5.30
CA PHE A 112 2.28 -15.08 4.25
C PHE A 112 3.67 -14.74 4.80
N THR A 113 3.82 -14.72 6.12
CA THR A 113 5.11 -14.61 6.82
C THR A 113 5.84 -15.96 6.98
N HIS A 114 5.16 -17.09 6.66
CA HIS A 114 5.76 -18.42 6.72
C HIS A 114 6.95 -18.54 5.75
N PRO A 115 8.06 -19.25 6.12
CA PRO A 115 9.24 -19.39 5.27
C PRO A 115 8.99 -19.94 3.85
N ASP A 116 7.89 -20.63 3.60
CA ASP A 116 7.52 -21.06 2.24
C ASP A 116 7.29 -19.87 1.29
N PHE A 117 6.98 -18.68 1.82
CA PHE A 117 6.85 -17.44 1.05
C PHE A 117 8.16 -16.66 0.92
N ASP A 118 9.25 -17.08 1.57
CA ASP A 118 10.55 -16.41 1.47
C ASP A 118 11.04 -16.23 0.02
N PRO A 119 10.78 -17.17 -0.93
CA PRO A 119 11.12 -16.94 -2.34
C PRO A 119 10.47 -15.68 -2.93
N ILE A 120 9.23 -15.34 -2.54
CA ILE A 120 8.52 -14.13 -2.97
C ILE A 120 9.21 -12.88 -2.40
N TRP A 121 9.47 -12.88 -1.10
CA TRP A 121 10.15 -11.74 -0.43
C TRP A 121 11.56 -11.52 -0.96
N LYS A 122 12.28 -12.62 -1.23
CA LYS A 122 13.58 -12.58 -1.88
C LYS A 122 13.50 -11.99 -3.29
N LYS A 123 12.48 -12.36 -4.06
CA LYS A 123 12.29 -11.83 -5.43
C LYS A 123 12.05 -10.32 -5.43
N PHE A 124 11.23 -9.78 -4.51
CA PHE A 124 11.08 -8.32 -4.33
C PHE A 124 12.43 -7.64 -4.07
N THR A 125 13.27 -8.25 -3.22
CA THR A 125 14.62 -7.75 -2.93
C THR A 125 15.52 -7.79 -4.15
N GLU A 126 15.52 -8.89 -4.92
CA GLU A 126 16.35 -9.08 -6.12
C GLU A 126 16.02 -8.08 -7.23
N VAL A 127 14.75 -7.76 -7.41
CA VAL A 127 14.32 -6.79 -8.43
C VAL A 127 14.39 -5.35 -7.93
N GLY A 128 14.65 -5.15 -6.64
CA GLY A 128 14.75 -3.82 -6.03
C GLY A 128 13.42 -3.07 -5.96
N SER A 129 12.29 -3.76 -5.97
CA SER A 129 10.97 -3.13 -5.85
C SER A 129 10.32 -3.44 -4.49
N PRO A 130 9.61 -2.50 -3.86
CA PRO A 130 8.91 -2.75 -2.62
C PRO A 130 7.59 -3.48 -2.88
N PHE A 131 7.12 -4.29 -1.93
CA PHE A 131 5.73 -4.78 -1.97
C PHE A 131 4.75 -3.66 -1.59
N VAL A 132 3.51 -3.76 -2.10
CA VAL A 132 2.46 -2.76 -1.85
C VAL A 132 1.31 -3.39 -1.07
N VAL A 133 1.02 -2.81 0.09
CA VAL A 133 -0.20 -3.08 0.86
C VAL A 133 -1.19 -1.95 0.57
N HIS A 134 -2.36 -2.31 0.06
CA HIS A 134 -3.38 -1.35 -0.37
C HIS A 134 -4.72 -1.69 0.28
N VAL A 135 -5.58 -0.71 0.47
CA VAL A 135 -6.97 -0.96 0.85
C VAL A 135 -7.60 -1.96 -0.14
N ALA A 136 -8.54 -2.76 0.30
CA ALA A 136 -9.21 -3.78 -0.50
C ALA A 136 -8.40 -5.06 -0.85
N VAL A 137 -7.10 -5.17 -0.58
CA VAL A 137 -6.37 -6.47 -0.64
C VAL A 137 -6.43 -7.25 0.68
N ASN A 138 -7.32 -6.86 1.57
CA ASN A 138 -7.50 -7.48 2.89
C ASN A 138 -8.42 -8.71 2.86
N GLY A 139 -8.93 -9.10 1.70
CA GLY A 139 -9.74 -10.28 1.50
C GLY A 139 -10.97 -10.36 2.41
N HIS A 140 -11.07 -11.43 3.19
CA HIS A 140 -12.17 -11.66 4.13
C HIS A 140 -11.97 -10.99 5.49
N TYR A 141 -10.90 -10.25 5.70
CA TYR A 141 -10.69 -9.52 6.95
C TYR A 141 -11.76 -8.45 7.15
N LYS A 142 -12.42 -8.48 8.29
CA LYS A 142 -13.46 -7.50 8.67
C LYS A 142 -13.14 -6.94 10.04
N ALA A 143 -12.67 -5.71 10.08
CA ALA A 143 -12.43 -4.99 11.32
C ALA A 143 -13.74 -4.63 12.04
N VAL A 144 -14.78 -4.29 11.27
CA VAL A 144 -16.10 -3.98 11.79
C VAL A 144 -16.99 -5.22 11.79
N PRO A 145 -17.43 -5.72 12.97
CA PRO A 145 -18.37 -6.83 13.04
C PRO A 145 -19.71 -6.53 12.35
N GLU A 146 -20.31 -7.51 11.69
CA GLU A 146 -21.61 -7.31 11.00
C GLU A 146 -22.74 -6.82 11.94
N SER A 147 -22.69 -7.24 13.23
CA SER A 147 -23.66 -6.77 14.23
C SER A 147 -23.62 -5.25 14.46
N PHE A 148 -22.46 -4.61 14.24
CA PHE A 148 -22.32 -3.16 14.41
C PHE A 148 -22.95 -2.38 13.24
N LYS A 149 -23.10 -3.01 12.08
CA LYS A 149 -23.81 -2.44 10.93
C LYS A 149 -25.31 -2.43 11.12
N ASN A 150 -25.85 -3.37 11.89
CA ASN A 150 -27.28 -3.47 12.21
C ASN A 150 -27.65 -2.57 13.40
N ASN A 151 -27.42 -1.27 13.26
CA ASN A 151 -27.63 -0.25 14.30
C ASN A 151 -28.91 0.60 14.10
N GLY A 152 -29.77 0.23 13.15
CA GLY A 152 -31.01 0.96 12.84
C GLY A 152 -30.80 2.26 12.05
N LYS A 153 -29.60 2.53 11.54
CA LYS A 153 -29.29 3.71 10.72
C LYS A 153 -28.94 3.29 9.30
N THR A 154 -29.10 4.21 8.35
CA THR A 154 -28.56 4.05 7.00
C THR A 154 -27.06 4.28 7.03
N GLU A 155 -26.31 3.35 6.48
CA GLU A 155 -24.86 3.48 6.33
C GLU A 155 -24.53 4.62 5.35
N LEU A 156 -23.57 5.46 5.72
CA LEU A 156 -23.12 6.56 4.87
C LEU A 156 -22.01 6.07 3.93
N GLU A 157 -22.02 6.58 2.71
CA GLU A 157 -21.02 6.25 1.70
C GLU A 157 -20.34 7.54 1.21
N LEU A 158 -19.02 7.53 1.17
CA LEU A 158 -18.21 8.60 0.55
C LEU A 158 -18.17 8.44 -0.98
N GLY A 159 -18.30 7.23 -1.47
CA GLY A 159 -18.19 6.87 -2.88
C GLY A 159 -16.78 6.38 -3.21
N GLY A 160 -16.55 6.11 -4.50
CA GLY A 160 -15.27 5.52 -4.95
C GLY A 160 -15.11 4.09 -4.44
N ASP A 161 -13.95 3.77 -3.92
CA ASP A 161 -13.61 2.51 -3.24
C ASP A 161 -13.42 2.69 -1.72
N ALA A 162 -13.78 3.88 -1.19
CA ALA A 162 -13.76 4.13 0.24
C ALA A 162 -14.67 3.14 0.99
N PRO A 163 -14.23 2.63 2.16
CA PRO A 163 -15.07 1.80 3.01
C PRO A 163 -16.38 2.51 3.40
N ALA A 164 -17.46 1.74 3.46
CA ALA A 164 -18.75 2.27 3.88
C ALA A 164 -18.78 2.55 5.39
N GLY A 165 -19.46 3.64 5.76
CA GLY A 165 -19.71 4.06 7.14
C GLY A 165 -18.49 4.60 7.87
N GLU A 166 -18.74 5.33 8.94
CA GLU A 166 -17.71 5.96 9.77
C GLU A 166 -16.78 4.94 10.42
N LEU A 167 -17.31 3.78 10.84
CA LEU A 167 -16.49 2.71 11.42
C LEU A 167 -15.59 2.06 10.38
N GLY A 168 -16.04 1.96 9.11
CA GLY A 168 -15.20 1.49 8.01
C GLY A 168 -13.97 2.37 7.83
N ILE A 169 -14.16 3.69 7.81
CA ILE A 169 -13.05 4.66 7.73
C ILE A 169 -12.15 4.62 8.99
N MET A 170 -12.75 4.55 10.18
CA MET A 170 -11.99 4.46 11.45
C MET A 170 -11.08 3.23 11.54
N THR A 171 -11.42 2.15 10.84
CA THR A 171 -10.70 0.88 10.92
C THR A 171 -9.97 0.52 9.61
N ILE A 172 -9.87 1.45 8.68
CA ILE A 172 -9.30 1.24 7.34
C ILE A 172 -7.86 0.71 7.39
N ASN A 173 -7.08 1.14 8.39
CA ASN A 173 -5.70 0.71 8.60
C ASN A 173 -5.55 -0.68 9.25
N SER A 174 -6.62 -1.23 9.85
CA SER A 174 -6.49 -2.39 10.74
C SER A 174 -5.88 -3.63 10.08
N SER A 175 -6.21 -3.89 8.80
CA SER A 175 -5.66 -5.02 8.07
C SER A 175 -4.17 -4.84 7.77
N ALA A 176 -3.77 -3.63 7.36
CA ALA A 176 -2.39 -3.27 7.09
C ALA A 176 -1.54 -3.31 8.37
N GLU A 177 -2.05 -2.71 9.45
CA GLU A 177 -1.40 -2.71 10.76
C GLU A 177 -1.14 -4.14 11.26
N LEU A 178 -2.15 -5.02 11.15
CA LEU A 178 -2.01 -6.41 11.55
C LEU A 178 -0.98 -7.16 10.71
N PHE A 179 -1.06 -7.03 9.38
CA PHE A 179 -0.16 -7.70 8.45
C PHE A 179 1.29 -7.23 8.63
N LEU A 180 1.53 -5.92 8.70
CA LEU A 180 2.88 -5.36 8.88
C LEU A 180 3.46 -5.74 10.25
N SER A 181 2.61 -5.82 11.29
CA SER A 181 3.03 -6.34 12.60
C SER A 181 3.48 -7.80 12.51
N ALA A 182 2.75 -8.64 11.76
CA ALA A 182 3.14 -10.04 11.52
C ALA A 182 4.47 -10.11 10.77
N MET A 183 4.68 -9.31 9.71
CA MET A 183 5.94 -9.25 8.96
C MET A 183 7.15 -8.95 9.88
N ILE A 184 6.97 -8.06 10.87
CA ILE A 184 8.00 -7.70 11.85
C ILE A 184 8.17 -8.82 12.87
N PHE A 185 7.09 -9.22 13.56
CA PHE A 185 7.17 -10.18 14.65
C PHE A 185 7.55 -11.60 14.19
N ASP A 186 7.19 -12.00 12.97
CA ASP A 186 7.58 -13.30 12.42
C ASP A 186 8.96 -13.28 11.74
N GLY A 187 9.67 -12.12 11.79
CA GLY A 187 11.05 -11.99 11.37
C GLY A 187 11.26 -12.02 9.85
N VAL A 188 10.27 -11.62 9.05
CA VAL A 188 10.44 -11.55 7.59
C VAL A 188 11.53 -10.55 7.21
N PHE A 189 11.54 -9.37 7.85
CA PHE A 189 12.58 -8.36 7.59
C PHE A 189 13.97 -8.77 8.11
N GLU A 190 14.04 -9.62 9.15
CA GLU A 190 15.31 -10.21 9.61
C GLU A 190 15.88 -11.18 8.56
N ARG A 191 15.00 -11.99 7.92
CA ARG A 191 15.39 -12.92 6.86
C ARG A 191 15.68 -12.21 5.53
N HIS A 192 15.05 -11.07 5.31
CA HIS A 192 15.16 -10.26 4.07
C HIS A 192 15.48 -8.79 4.38
N PRO A 193 16.72 -8.48 4.82
CA PRO A 193 17.08 -7.15 5.35
C PRO A 193 17.06 -6.02 4.30
N GLN A 194 16.93 -6.34 3.02
CA GLN A 194 16.77 -5.35 1.95
C GLN A 194 15.31 -5.19 1.48
N LEU A 195 14.39 -6.02 2.00
CA LEU A 195 12.98 -5.95 1.65
C LEU A 195 12.40 -4.62 2.11
N LYS A 196 11.65 -3.97 1.23
CA LYS A 196 10.92 -2.74 1.49
C LYS A 196 9.44 -2.94 1.22
N GLY A 197 8.60 -2.18 1.87
CA GLY A 197 7.16 -2.19 1.66
C GLY A 197 6.56 -0.80 1.79
N ILE A 198 5.36 -0.64 1.24
CA ILE A 198 4.58 0.58 1.36
C ILE A 198 3.12 0.25 1.68
N SER A 199 2.52 1.01 2.58
CA SER A 199 1.09 0.99 2.87
C SER A 199 0.44 2.19 2.21
N MET A 200 -0.55 1.95 1.35
CA MET A 200 -1.27 2.96 0.57
C MET A 200 -2.77 2.92 0.87
N GLU A 201 -3.39 4.08 0.91
CA GLU A 201 -4.82 4.28 1.19
C GLU A 201 -5.31 3.75 2.55
N HIS A 202 -4.41 3.71 3.54
CA HIS A 202 -4.74 3.39 4.94
C HIS A 202 -4.62 4.61 5.87
N GLY A 203 -4.26 5.79 5.31
CA GLY A 203 -3.89 6.95 6.09
C GLY A 203 -2.62 6.72 6.93
N ALA A 204 -2.27 7.69 7.76
CA ALA A 204 -1.07 7.65 8.58
C ALA A 204 -1.31 7.97 10.07
N PHE A 205 -2.55 8.28 10.48
CA PHE A 205 -2.89 8.57 11.89
C PHE A 205 -2.52 7.44 12.86
N TRP A 206 -2.52 6.20 12.39
CA TRP A 206 -2.23 5.01 13.19
C TRP A 206 -0.75 4.82 13.51
N LEU A 207 0.16 5.41 12.72
CA LEU A 207 1.60 5.20 12.84
C LEU A 207 2.17 5.50 14.23
N PRO A 208 1.91 6.66 14.88
CA PRO A 208 2.51 6.96 16.17
C PRO A 208 2.15 5.94 17.25
N SER A 209 0.89 5.52 17.30
CA SER A 209 0.42 4.53 18.28
C SER A 209 0.94 3.14 17.96
N TRP A 210 0.96 2.76 16.67
CA TRP A 210 1.46 1.48 16.22
C TRP A 210 2.93 1.25 16.56
N LEU A 211 3.81 2.23 16.27
CA LEU A 211 5.22 2.14 16.61
C LEU A 211 5.45 1.92 18.11
N LYS A 212 4.69 2.63 18.96
CA LYS A 212 4.74 2.44 20.41
C LYS A 212 4.21 1.06 20.83
N ALA A 213 3.12 0.60 20.21
CA ALA A 213 2.53 -0.70 20.50
C ALA A 213 3.46 -1.85 20.11
N LEU A 214 4.19 -1.74 19.00
CA LEU A 214 5.19 -2.72 18.60
C LEU A 214 6.26 -2.93 19.67
N ASP A 215 6.88 -1.85 20.15
CA ASP A 215 7.94 -1.93 21.16
C ASP A 215 7.41 -2.40 22.50
N TYR A 216 6.24 -1.91 22.90
CA TYR A 216 5.58 -2.35 24.14
C TYR A 216 5.28 -3.85 24.08
N THR A 217 4.70 -4.34 22.97
CA THR A 217 4.43 -5.77 22.78
C THR A 217 5.70 -6.60 22.85
N ALA A 218 6.76 -6.19 22.16
CA ALA A 218 8.06 -6.87 22.25
C ALA A 218 8.57 -6.96 23.69
N SER A 219 8.40 -5.90 24.49
CA SER A 219 8.82 -5.87 25.88
C SER A 219 8.11 -6.90 26.77
N LEU A 220 6.83 -7.17 26.50
CA LEU A 220 6.05 -8.20 27.23
C LEU A 220 6.58 -9.61 26.98
N PHE A 221 7.14 -9.87 25.80
CA PHE A 221 7.66 -11.17 25.42
C PHE A 221 9.19 -11.29 25.55
N LYS A 222 9.88 -10.29 26.07
CA LYS A 222 11.34 -10.23 26.19
C LYS A 222 11.98 -11.50 26.79
N ARG A 223 11.30 -12.15 27.74
CA ARG A 223 11.80 -13.39 28.35
C ARG A 223 11.69 -14.63 27.45
N LYS A 224 10.94 -14.55 26.34
CA LYS A 224 10.68 -15.65 25.41
C LYS A 224 11.38 -15.44 24.08
N ARG A 225 11.55 -14.19 23.67
CA ARG A 225 12.22 -13.78 22.44
C ARG A 225 12.94 -12.47 22.68
N GLU A 226 14.19 -12.40 22.27
CA GLU A 226 14.96 -11.18 22.23
C GLU A 226 14.99 -10.66 20.79
N PHE A 227 14.68 -9.37 20.61
CA PHE A 227 14.78 -8.69 19.32
C PHE A 227 16.15 -8.00 19.27
N THR A 228 16.89 -8.16 18.17
CA THR A 228 18.19 -7.53 17.96
C THR A 228 18.05 -6.02 17.71
N GLU A 229 16.92 -5.59 17.18
CA GLU A 229 16.55 -4.21 16.92
C GLU A 229 15.13 -3.97 17.45
N LEU A 230 14.80 -2.75 17.86
CA LEU A 230 13.42 -2.43 18.26
C LEU A 230 12.47 -2.60 17.09
N PRO A 231 11.31 -3.25 17.28
CA PRO A 231 10.32 -3.44 16.21
C PRO A 231 9.90 -2.14 15.53
N SER A 232 9.82 -1.02 16.28
CA SER A 232 9.55 0.29 15.71
C SER A 232 10.65 0.78 14.76
N GLU A 233 11.92 0.48 15.04
CA GLU A 233 13.04 0.85 14.16
C GLU A 233 13.07 -0.05 12.91
N VAL A 234 12.72 -1.34 13.04
CA VAL A 234 12.51 -2.23 11.89
C VAL A 234 11.39 -1.65 11.00
N ALA A 235 10.26 -1.21 11.58
CA ALA A 235 9.19 -0.58 10.83
C ALA A 235 9.67 0.65 10.05
N LYS A 236 10.36 1.58 10.71
CA LYS A 236 10.88 2.82 10.09
C LYS A 236 11.87 2.56 8.96
N LYS A 237 12.68 1.50 9.08
CA LYS A 237 13.69 1.12 8.10
C LYS A 237 13.08 0.50 6.84
N HIS A 238 11.99 -0.24 6.98
CA HIS A 238 11.46 -1.09 5.93
C HIS A 238 10.16 -0.60 5.31
N ILE A 239 9.39 0.26 6.01
CA ILE A 239 8.01 0.60 5.63
C ILE A 239 7.87 2.08 5.37
N LYS A 240 7.25 2.42 4.24
CA LYS A 240 6.72 3.75 3.94
C LYS A 240 5.19 3.72 4.00
N VAL A 241 4.58 4.88 4.24
CA VAL A 241 3.12 5.02 4.35
C VAL A 241 2.66 6.27 3.62
N SER A 242 1.59 6.16 2.84
CA SER A 242 0.94 7.32 2.25
C SER A 242 -0.21 7.80 3.15
N PRO A 243 -0.18 9.05 3.61
CA PRO A 243 -1.28 9.66 4.36
C PRO A 243 -2.43 10.08 3.45
N PHE A 244 -3.61 10.29 4.04
CA PHE A 244 -4.69 10.98 3.36
C PHE A 244 -4.46 12.50 3.34
N ALA A 245 -4.90 13.15 2.26
CA ALA A 245 -4.83 14.60 2.16
C ALA A 245 -5.73 15.26 3.23
N GLY A 246 -5.10 16.05 4.12
CA GLY A 246 -5.77 16.71 5.23
C GLY A 246 -5.53 16.08 6.61
N GLU A 247 -4.85 14.94 6.68
CA GLU A 247 -4.32 14.46 7.97
C GLU A 247 -3.31 15.47 8.55
N PRO A 248 -3.14 15.56 9.88
CA PRO A 248 -2.22 16.50 10.52
C PRO A 248 -0.76 16.03 10.40
N LEU A 249 -0.21 16.13 9.19
CA LEU A 249 1.11 15.58 8.87
C LEU A 249 2.22 16.11 9.77
N GLY A 250 2.23 17.40 10.06
CA GLY A 250 3.23 17.99 10.96
C GLY A 250 3.26 17.27 12.31
N TRP A 251 2.08 17.00 12.89
CA TRP A 251 1.99 16.24 14.13
C TRP A 251 2.43 14.78 13.97
N ILE A 252 2.07 14.13 12.86
CA ILE A 252 2.49 12.74 12.62
C ILE A 252 4.02 12.69 12.50
N ILE A 253 4.63 13.60 11.72
CA ILE A 253 6.08 13.68 11.51
C ILE A 253 6.82 13.93 12.83
N GLU A 254 6.32 14.82 13.70
CA GLU A 254 6.89 15.06 15.04
C GLU A 254 6.96 13.77 15.88
N ASN A 255 6.05 12.82 15.67
CA ASN A 255 5.96 11.59 16.47
C ASN A 255 6.64 10.37 15.84
N VAL A 256 6.80 10.32 14.50
CA VAL A 256 7.36 9.16 13.80
C VAL A 256 8.68 9.47 13.08
N GLY A 257 8.98 10.74 12.87
CA GLY A 257 10.08 11.22 12.04
C GLY A 257 9.66 11.43 10.56
N PRO A 258 10.50 12.12 9.76
CA PRO A 258 10.16 12.52 8.39
C PRO A 258 10.25 11.37 7.38
N ASN A 259 10.92 10.27 7.71
CA ASN A 259 11.36 9.27 6.73
C ASN A 259 10.33 8.17 6.41
N MET A 260 9.17 8.15 7.10
CA MET A 260 8.16 7.11 6.88
C MET A 260 7.07 7.52 5.88
N LEU A 261 6.86 8.83 5.68
CA LEU A 261 5.72 9.33 4.92
C LEU A 261 6.10 9.64 3.48
N VAL A 262 5.20 9.28 2.56
CA VAL A 262 5.34 9.57 1.12
C VAL A 262 4.08 10.23 0.58
N TYR A 263 4.25 11.12 -0.37
CA TYR A 263 3.16 11.81 -1.02
C TYR A 263 2.33 10.86 -1.90
N ALA A 264 1.00 10.99 -1.84
CA ALA A 264 0.07 10.36 -2.77
C ALA A 264 -1.08 11.33 -3.09
N SER A 265 -1.48 11.38 -4.36
CA SER A 265 -2.54 12.28 -4.81
C SER A 265 -3.92 11.63 -4.84
N ASP A 266 -3.96 10.30 -4.88
CA ASP A 266 -5.16 9.51 -5.11
C ASP A 266 -5.92 9.91 -6.41
N TYR A 267 -5.19 10.47 -7.39
CA TYR A 267 -5.76 10.86 -8.67
C TYR A 267 -6.00 9.63 -9.56
N PRO A 268 -7.17 9.48 -10.18
CA PRO A 268 -8.30 10.41 -10.25
C PRO A 268 -9.54 9.95 -9.44
N HIS A 269 -9.36 9.41 -8.25
CA HIS A 269 -10.46 8.97 -7.40
C HIS A 269 -11.36 10.13 -6.96
N PRO A 270 -12.69 9.91 -6.80
CA PRO A 270 -13.64 10.98 -6.45
C PRO A 270 -13.52 11.46 -5.02
N GLU A 271 -13.04 10.63 -4.11
CA GLU A 271 -12.73 10.92 -2.72
C GLU A 271 -11.42 11.68 -2.54
N GLY A 272 -10.55 11.68 -3.57
CA GLY A 272 -9.37 12.53 -3.64
C GLY A 272 -9.73 14.02 -3.64
N THR A 273 -8.75 14.86 -3.83
CA THR A 273 -8.92 16.32 -3.82
C THR A 273 -8.37 16.96 -5.09
N SER A 274 -8.96 18.09 -5.48
CA SER A 274 -8.46 18.92 -6.59
C SER A 274 -7.18 19.69 -6.25
N ASP A 275 -6.82 19.78 -4.97
CA ASP A 275 -5.62 20.45 -4.48
C ASP A 275 -4.92 19.58 -3.41
N PRO A 276 -4.32 18.45 -3.81
CA PRO A 276 -3.64 17.57 -2.86
C PRO A 276 -2.41 18.24 -2.24
N ILE A 277 -1.62 18.98 -3.00
CA ILE A 277 -0.41 19.67 -2.50
C ILE A 277 -0.79 20.69 -1.44
N GLY A 278 -1.70 21.61 -1.74
CA GLY A 278 -2.11 22.65 -0.79
C GLY A 278 -2.74 22.09 0.49
N LYS A 279 -3.46 20.97 0.40
CA LYS A 279 -4.00 20.31 1.60
C LYS A 279 -2.92 19.71 2.50
N PHE A 280 -1.87 19.12 1.93
CA PHE A 280 -0.74 18.63 2.71
C PHE A 280 0.06 19.78 3.32
N GLU A 281 0.42 20.79 2.51
CA GLU A 281 1.15 21.96 2.99
C GLU A 281 0.43 22.70 4.14
N ALA A 282 -0.91 22.76 4.08
CA ALA A 282 -1.71 23.37 5.14
C ALA A 282 -1.50 22.71 6.51
N THR A 283 -1.14 21.43 6.54
CA THR A 283 -0.89 20.64 7.78
C THR A 283 0.60 20.49 8.12
N MET A 284 1.50 20.96 7.23
CA MET A 284 2.97 20.87 7.37
C MET A 284 3.64 22.23 7.61
N LYS A 285 2.89 23.25 8.01
CA LYS A 285 3.38 24.66 8.14
C LYS A 285 4.62 24.83 9.02
N ASN A 286 4.86 23.91 9.96
CA ASN A 286 6.01 23.95 10.88
C ASN A 286 7.15 23.03 10.43
N CYS A 287 7.00 22.32 9.30
CA CYS A 287 8.06 21.50 8.74
C CYS A 287 9.08 22.36 7.99
N ASP A 288 10.34 22.00 8.11
CA ASP A 288 11.40 22.59 7.30
C ASP A 288 11.41 22.07 5.86
N GLN A 289 12.21 22.67 5.00
CA GLN A 289 12.27 22.29 3.59
C GLN A 289 12.80 20.87 3.39
N GLU A 290 13.75 20.42 4.19
CA GLU A 290 14.30 19.07 4.13
C GLU A 290 13.21 18.01 4.40
N THR A 291 12.38 18.24 5.39
CA THR A 291 11.22 17.40 5.71
C THR A 291 10.19 17.39 4.58
N MET A 292 9.91 18.55 3.98
CA MET A 292 8.99 18.63 2.84
C MET A 292 9.55 17.93 1.60
N ASP A 293 10.81 18.10 1.29
CA ASP A 293 11.48 17.41 0.19
C ASP A 293 11.50 15.89 0.41
N ALA A 294 11.76 15.44 1.64
CA ALA A 294 11.66 14.03 1.99
C ALA A 294 10.26 13.47 1.72
N PHE A 295 9.20 14.18 2.12
CA PHE A 295 7.81 13.77 1.91
C PHE A 295 7.41 13.73 0.44
N TYR A 296 7.72 14.78 -0.34
CA TYR A 296 7.26 14.90 -1.71
C TYR A 296 8.02 14.02 -2.71
N HIS A 297 9.29 13.72 -2.47
CA HIS A 297 10.09 12.87 -3.38
C HIS A 297 11.15 12.01 -2.68
N GLY A 298 11.93 12.54 -1.72
CA GLY A 298 13.10 11.85 -1.18
C GLY A 298 12.81 10.46 -0.61
N ASN A 299 11.71 10.29 0.12
CA ASN A 299 11.31 8.99 0.67
C ASN A 299 10.88 7.99 -0.42
N MET A 300 10.29 8.46 -1.53
CA MET A 300 10.00 7.60 -2.68
C MET A 300 11.26 7.24 -3.45
N GLU A 301 12.19 8.19 -3.64
CA GLU A 301 13.50 7.90 -4.24
C GLU A 301 14.25 6.83 -3.45
N GLU A 302 14.27 6.93 -2.11
CA GLU A 302 14.87 5.93 -1.23
C GLU A 302 14.18 4.57 -1.36
N LEU A 303 12.83 4.57 -1.37
CA LEU A 303 12.02 3.36 -1.49
C LEU A 303 12.28 2.64 -2.82
N MET A 304 12.44 3.40 -3.90
CA MET A 304 12.64 2.90 -5.26
C MET A 304 14.12 2.63 -5.59
N GLY A 305 15.05 3.11 -4.77
CA GLY A 305 16.49 3.03 -5.05
C GLY A 305 16.92 3.86 -6.27
N ILE A 306 16.23 4.96 -6.55
CA ILE A 306 16.51 5.87 -7.69
C ILE A 306 16.73 7.31 -7.20
N LYS A 307 17.19 8.18 -8.11
CA LYS A 307 17.15 9.63 -7.95
C LYS A 307 16.38 10.22 -9.12
N ILE A 308 15.50 11.16 -8.83
CA ILE A 308 14.67 11.86 -9.82
C ILE A 308 15.22 13.25 -10.03
#